data_adf2d35d79d1ac178ba4ccf56a4d02e2
#
_entry.id   adf2d35d79d1ac178ba4ccf56a4d02e2
#
_cell.length_a   1.000
_cell.length_b   1.000
_cell.length_c   1.000
_cell.angle_alpha   90.00
_cell.angle_beta   90.00
_cell.angle_gamma   90.00
#
_symmetry.space_group_name_H-M   'P 1'
#
loop_
_entity.id
_entity.type
_entity.pdbx_description
1 polymer ?
#
loop_
_entity_poly.entity_id
_entity_poly.type
_entity_poly.pdbx_seq_one_letter_code
_entity_poly.pdbx_strand_id
1 'polypeptide(L)'
;MTYQTASAPHPRDYSITGPLNQRALEIGIANAQWYKTDISRARMKELMQRSDGPATRDSIIWLGSIVLAGALGAYFWGTIWCVPFFIIYGVFYGAAGDSRWHECGHGTAFKTQWKNEFIYQIACFFVVRNPTVWRWSHTRHHTDTIIVGRDPEIITPRPPEIAKVLLNFLGIVMIPQAWWTMLRHAWGKLNEAEKNFIPDQEQSKVFLVARIWTLIYALTIAAAFYMRSFLPLMLIGLPSMYGSWHMLLTALTQHIGLAEDVLDHRLNTRTFYCNPFSKFVYWNMNYHIEHHMFPMVPYHKLPELHEEIRKDCPPPYNGFWACYREIIPAFIRQMKDPEYFVCRELPPAARPTPPLPTVATI
;
A
#
# COMPACT_ATOMS: atom_id res chain seq x y z
N MET A 1 19.79 -4.57 -21.26
CA MET A 1 19.42 -5.99 -21.06
C MET A 1 17.91 -6.09 -21.03
N THR A 2 17.34 -6.99 -21.82
CA THR A 2 15.91 -7.35 -21.72
C THR A 2 15.82 -8.53 -20.77
N TYR A 3 15.14 -8.36 -19.64
CA TYR A 3 14.85 -9.50 -18.75
C TYR A 3 13.54 -10.16 -19.19
N GLN A 4 13.48 -11.46 -19.03
CA GLN A 4 12.29 -12.22 -19.36
C GLN A 4 11.16 -11.88 -18.38
N THR A 5 10.02 -11.54 -18.93
CA THR A 5 8.76 -11.51 -18.19
C THR A 5 7.91 -12.70 -18.64
N ALA A 6 7.09 -13.25 -17.77
CA ALA A 6 6.14 -14.28 -18.15
C ALA A 6 5.00 -13.61 -18.92
N SER A 7 5.19 -13.43 -20.26
CA SER A 7 4.21 -12.74 -21.11
C SER A 7 2.81 -13.34 -20.97
N ALA A 8 1.84 -12.51 -20.57
CA ALA A 8 0.44 -12.89 -20.51
C ALA A 8 -0.26 -12.64 -21.87
N PRO A 9 -1.24 -13.47 -22.25
CA PRO A 9 -2.04 -13.18 -23.44
C PRO A 9 -2.89 -11.91 -23.24
N HIS A 10 -3.15 -11.17 -24.30
CA HIS A 10 -4.04 -10.02 -24.28
C HIS A 10 -5.52 -10.41 -24.48
N PRO A 11 -6.45 -9.67 -23.82
CA PRO A 11 -6.22 -8.66 -22.77
C PRO A 11 -5.74 -9.28 -21.47
N ARG A 12 -4.91 -8.56 -20.68
CA ARG A 12 -4.45 -9.03 -19.38
C ARG A 12 -5.62 -9.09 -18.40
N ASP A 13 -5.85 -10.26 -17.81
CA ASP A 13 -6.86 -10.45 -16.76
C ASP A 13 -6.19 -10.36 -15.38
N TYR A 14 -6.42 -9.24 -14.68
CA TYR A 14 -5.90 -9.01 -13.33
C TYR A 14 -6.75 -9.68 -12.23
N SER A 15 -7.82 -10.38 -12.61
CA SER A 15 -8.65 -11.10 -11.64
C SER A 15 -7.88 -12.26 -11.02
N ILE A 16 -7.80 -12.28 -9.69
CA ILE A 16 -7.14 -13.37 -8.95
C ILE A 16 -7.94 -14.69 -8.97
N THR A 17 -9.14 -14.67 -9.55
CA THR A 17 -9.96 -15.84 -9.83
C THR A 17 -10.00 -16.19 -11.33
N GLY A 18 -9.24 -15.46 -12.13
CA GLY A 18 -9.15 -15.63 -13.58
C GLY A 18 -8.12 -16.69 -14.04
N PRO A 19 -8.02 -16.91 -15.34
CA PRO A 19 -7.14 -17.95 -15.92
C PRO A 19 -5.65 -17.68 -15.68
N LEU A 20 -5.23 -16.42 -15.50
CA LEU A 20 -3.82 -16.09 -15.28
C LEU A 20 -3.34 -16.53 -13.90
N ASN A 21 -4.25 -16.69 -12.91
CA ASN A 21 -3.91 -17.29 -11.63
C ASN A 21 -3.45 -18.76 -11.81
N GLN A 22 -4.20 -19.54 -12.57
CA GLN A 22 -3.85 -20.93 -12.86
C GLN A 22 -2.55 -21.01 -13.68
N ARG A 23 -2.40 -20.16 -14.70
CA ARG A 23 -1.17 -20.09 -15.49
C ARG A 23 0.07 -19.81 -14.65
N ALA A 24 0.00 -18.88 -13.69
CA ALA A 24 1.13 -18.58 -12.81
C ALA A 24 1.58 -19.78 -11.97
N LEU A 25 0.64 -20.67 -11.60
CA LEU A 25 0.94 -21.93 -10.93
C LEU A 25 1.60 -22.93 -11.90
N GLU A 26 1.07 -23.07 -13.10
CA GLU A 26 1.56 -24.01 -14.13
C GLU A 26 2.99 -23.69 -14.57
N ILE A 27 3.33 -22.40 -14.75
CA ILE A 27 4.70 -21.99 -15.10
C ILE A 27 5.61 -21.88 -13.88
N GLY A 28 5.11 -22.16 -12.66
CA GLY A 28 5.89 -22.20 -11.44
C GLY A 28 6.28 -20.85 -10.84
N ILE A 29 5.84 -19.71 -11.44
CA ILE A 29 6.19 -18.36 -10.94
C ILE A 29 5.55 -18.08 -9.58
N ALA A 30 4.38 -18.64 -9.31
CA ALA A 30 3.66 -18.47 -8.04
C ALA A 30 4.36 -19.07 -6.81
N ASN A 31 5.25 -20.02 -7.00
CA ASN A 31 5.96 -20.72 -5.93
C ASN A 31 7.48 -20.53 -6.06
N ALA A 32 7.92 -19.66 -6.95
CA ALA A 32 9.32 -19.45 -7.22
C ALA A 32 9.99 -18.60 -6.12
N GLN A 33 11.29 -18.80 -5.98
CA GLN A 33 12.07 -18.04 -5.01
C GLN A 33 12.40 -16.66 -5.57
N TRP A 34 12.03 -15.62 -4.81
CA TRP A 34 12.36 -14.24 -5.12
C TRP A 34 13.83 -13.92 -4.91
N TYR A 35 14.37 -13.06 -5.74
CA TYR A 35 15.72 -12.52 -5.55
C TYR A 35 15.84 -11.82 -4.19
N LYS A 36 16.95 -12.05 -3.51
CA LYS A 36 17.34 -11.33 -2.28
C LYS A 36 18.83 -11.03 -2.33
N THR A 37 19.20 -9.79 -2.00
CA THR A 37 20.59 -9.40 -1.81
C THR A 37 21.16 -10.14 -0.60
N ASP A 38 22.40 -10.65 -0.72
CA ASP A 38 23.05 -11.33 0.39
C ASP A 38 23.43 -10.33 1.48
N ILE A 39 22.93 -10.60 2.68
CA ILE A 39 23.29 -9.92 3.91
C ILE A 39 23.71 -11.01 4.91
N SER A 40 24.79 -10.77 5.66
CA SER A 40 25.22 -11.74 6.66
C SER A 40 24.11 -11.98 7.71
N ARG A 41 24.01 -13.21 8.20
CA ARG A 41 23.00 -13.56 9.23
C ARG A 41 23.06 -12.68 10.47
N ALA A 42 24.29 -12.32 10.90
CA ALA A 42 24.49 -11.44 12.06
C ALA A 42 23.89 -10.04 11.78
N ARG A 43 24.21 -9.46 10.62
CA ARG A 43 23.72 -8.15 10.23
C ARG A 43 22.19 -8.13 10.02
N MET A 44 21.65 -9.15 9.38
CA MET A 44 20.19 -9.28 9.22
C MET A 44 19.48 -9.37 10.58
N LYS A 45 20.04 -10.11 11.54
CA LYS A 45 19.48 -10.17 12.91
C LYS A 45 19.45 -8.81 13.59
N GLU A 46 20.47 -7.96 13.38
CA GLU A 46 20.50 -6.58 13.90
C GLU A 46 19.43 -5.69 13.21
N LEU A 47 19.33 -5.76 11.89
CA LEU A 47 18.34 -4.99 11.12
C LEU A 47 16.90 -5.37 11.49
N MET A 48 16.65 -6.65 11.77
CA MET A 48 15.33 -7.14 12.18
C MET A 48 14.98 -6.88 13.66
N GLN A 49 15.87 -6.25 14.44
CA GLN A 49 15.58 -5.92 15.83
C GLN A 49 14.46 -4.88 15.92
N ARG A 50 13.37 -5.28 16.54
CA ARG A 50 12.20 -4.43 16.80
C ARG A 50 12.40 -3.61 18.06
N SER A 51 11.87 -2.40 18.06
CA SER A 51 11.88 -1.49 19.22
C SER A 51 10.53 -0.78 19.32
N ASP A 52 10.06 -0.57 20.55
CA ASP A 52 8.85 0.21 20.79
C ASP A 52 9.08 1.72 20.68
N GLY A 53 10.30 2.20 20.99
CA GLY A 53 10.61 3.63 21.09
C GLY A 53 10.24 4.46 19.85
N PRO A 54 10.83 4.19 18.68
CA PRO A 54 10.56 4.96 17.46
C PRO A 54 9.07 4.99 17.11
N ALA A 55 8.42 3.83 17.06
CA ALA A 55 7.02 3.72 16.66
C ALA A 55 6.05 4.32 17.71
N THR A 56 6.38 4.26 19.01
CA THR A 56 5.57 4.95 20.05
C THR A 56 5.66 6.46 19.86
N ARG A 57 6.86 7.02 19.71
CA ARG A 57 7.06 8.45 19.47
C ARG A 57 6.28 8.90 18.24
N ASP A 58 6.44 8.21 17.12
CA ASP A 58 5.84 8.60 15.84
C ASP A 58 4.32 8.43 15.86
N SER A 59 3.79 7.45 16.60
CA SER A 59 2.34 7.28 16.79
C SER A 59 1.74 8.36 17.69
N ILE A 60 2.44 8.80 18.75
CA ILE A 60 2.01 9.92 19.61
C ILE A 60 1.96 11.22 18.78
N ILE A 61 3.00 11.51 18.00
CA ILE A 61 3.02 12.69 17.12
C ILE A 61 1.89 12.60 16.10
N TRP A 62 1.69 11.45 15.47
CA TRP A 62 0.63 11.23 14.48
C TRP A 62 -0.77 11.46 15.05
N LEU A 63 -1.14 10.75 16.13
CA LEU A 63 -2.46 10.87 16.74
C LEU A 63 -2.66 12.25 17.39
N GLY A 64 -1.62 12.81 18.02
CA GLY A 64 -1.63 14.16 18.56
C GLY A 64 -1.87 15.23 17.47
N SER A 65 -1.24 15.06 16.30
CA SER A 65 -1.47 15.95 15.14
C SER A 65 -2.90 15.86 14.60
N ILE A 66 -3.49 14.65 14.57
CA ILE A 66 -4.90 14.45 14.20
C ILE A 66 -5.81 15.17 15.19
N VAL A 67 -5.61 14.95 16.49
CA VAL A 67 -6.44 15.58 17.53
C VAL A 67 -6.32 17.11 17.45
N LEU A 68 -5.10 17.64 17.35
CA LEU A 68 -4.86 19.08 17.27
C LEU A 68 -5.48 19.70 16.02
N ALA A 69 -5.22 19.10 14.84
CA ALA A 69 -5.75 19.62 13.58
C ALA A 69 -7.29 19.52 13.54
N GLY A 70 -7.85 18.41 14.04
CA GLY A 70 -9.30 18.23 14.14
C GLY A 70 -9.96 19.24 15.10
N ALA A 71 -9.35 19.48 16.28
CA ALA A 71 -9.84 20.48 17.23
C ALA A 71 -9.79 21.90 16.67
N LEU A 72 -8.69 22.29 16.01
CA LEU A 72 -8.57 23.60 15.36
C LEU A 72 -9.54 23.72 14.17
N GLY A 73 -9.69 22.68 13.36
CA GLY A 73 -10.68 22.63 12.27
C GLY A 73 -12.11 22.82 12.79
N ALA A 74 -12.45 22.17 13.91
CA ALA A 74 -13.76 22.31 14.56
C ALA A 74 -13.94 23.69 15.21
N TYR A 75 -12.91 24.22 15.84
CA TYR A 75 -12.96 25.57 16.44
C TYR A 75 -13.21 26.67 15.41
N PHE A 76 -12.57 26.56 14.25
CA PHE A 76 -12.76 27.53 13.15
C PHE A 76 -13.90 27.15 12.19
N TRP A 77 -14.71 26.12 12.54
CA TRP A 77 -15.80 25.67 11.67
C TRP A 77 -16.77 26.80 11.31
N GLY A 78 -17.15 26.84 10.02
CA GLY A 78 -17.99 27.93 9.47
C GLY A 78 -17.20 29.14 9.00
N THR A 79 -15.87 29.17 9.16
CA THR A 79 -14.98 30.17 8.59
C THR A 79 -13.99 29.57 7.61
N ILE A 80 -13.37 30.39 6.74
CA ILE A 80 -12.33 29.91 5.80
C ILE A 80 -11.11 29.33 6.53
N TRP A 81 -10.88 29.74 7.77
CA TRP A 81 -9.73 29.30 8.56
C TRP A 81 -9.77 27.81 8.97
N CYS A 82 -10.94 27.15 8.86
CA CYS A 82 -11.00 25.71 9.09
C CYS A 82 -10.29 24.91 7.99
N VAL A 83 -10.18 25.46 6.77
CA VAL A 83 -9.66 24.74 5.59
C VAL A 83 -8.23 24.24 5.76
N PRO A 84 -7.23 25.07 6.17
CA PRO A 84 -5.86 24.56 6.34
C PRO A 84 -5.76 23.44 7.38
N PHE A 85 -6.56 23.52 8.45
CA PHE A 85 -6.55 22.48 9.49
C PHE A 85 -7.15 21.17 8.98
N PHE A 86 -8.24 21.20 8.19
CA PHE A 86 -8.79 20.01 7.58
C PHE A 86 -7.89 19.42 6.49
N ILE A 87 -7.12 20.24 5.75
CA ILE A 87 -6.10 19.72 4.83
C ILE A 87 -5.04 18.92 5.60
N ILE A 88 -4.52 19.47 6.70
CA ILE A 88 -3.54 18.79 7.57
C ILE A 88 -4.18 17.53 8.19
N TYR A 89 -5.39 17.66 8.73
CA TYR A 89 -6.15 16.55 9.30
C TYR A 89 -6.30 15.39 8.30
N GLY A 90 -6.70 15.70 7.07
CA GLY A 90 -6.87 14.70 6.01
C GLY A 90 -5.57 13.95 5.67
N VAL A 91 -4.45 14.66 5.58
CA VAL A 91 -3.14 14.01 5.32
C VAL A 91 -2.77 13.05 6.45
N PHE A 92 -2.94 13.46 7.70
CA PHE A 92 -2.64 12.56 8.82
C PHE A 92 -3.65 11.43 8.95
N TYR A 93 -4.91 11.66 8.62
CA TYR A 93 -5.96 10.65 8.66
C TYR A 93 -5.79 9.62 7.53
N GLY A 94 -5.74 10.07 6.29
CA GLY A 94 -5.67 9.20 5.11
C GLY A 94 -4.25 8.68 4.84
N ALA A 95 -3.32 9.57 4.47
CA ALA A 95 -2.00 9.16 4.02
C ALA A 95 -1.13 8.56 5.13
N ALA A 96 -1.11 9.18 6.33
CA ALA A 96 -0.34 8.63 7.42
C ALA A 96 -1.00 7.36 7.99
N GLY A 97 -2.32 7.25 7.94
CA GLY A 97 -3.04 6.01 8.24
C GLY A 97 -2.63 4.87 7.32
N ASP A 98 -2.47 5.15 6.03
CA ASP A 98 -2.07 4.15 5.03
C ASP A 98 -0.73 3.49 5.38
N SER A 99 0.31 4.26 5.67
CA SER A 99 1.62 3.69 6.01
C SER A 99 1.66 2.96 7.36
N ARG A 100 0.81 3.36 8.34
CA ARG A 100 0.73 2.72 9.66
C ARG A 100 0.03 1.36 9.57
N TRP A 101 -1.07 1.23 8.82
CA TRP A 101 -1.68 -0.08 8.64
C TRP A 101 -0.72 -1.03 7.94
N HIS A 102 0.00 -0.56 6.92
CA HIS A 102 0.96 -1.32 6.16
C HIS A 102 2.01 -1.97 7.07
N GLU A 103 2.77 -1.15 7.80
CA GLU A 103 3.86 -1.61 8.65
C GLU A 103 3.38 -2.37 9.90
N CYS A 104 2.30 -1.89 10.55
CA CYS A 104 1.72 -2.60 11.69
C CYS A 104 1.03 -3.91 11.27
N GLY A 105 0.57 -4.02 10.03
CA GLY A 105 0.05 -5.26 9.45
C GLY A 105 1.08 -6.38 9.43
N HIS A 106 2.35 -6.07 9.16
CA HIS A 106 3.48 -7.00 9.28
C HIS A 106 3.84 -7.33 10.75
N GLY A 107 3.36 -6.54 11.70
CA GLY A 107 3.71 -6.69 13.12
C GLY A 107 5.16 -6.34 13.43
N THR A 108 5.77 -5.46 12.65
CA THR A 108 7.20 -5.10 12.70
C THR A 108 7.47 -3.74 13.31
N ALA A 109 6.50 -2.80 13.29
CA ALA A 109 6.67 -1.44 13.80
C ALA A 109 7.06 -1.39 15.29
N PHE A 110 6.45 -2.23 16.10
CA PHE A 110 6.70 -2.32 17.53
C PHE A 110 7.26 -3.69 17.90
N LYS A 111 8.07 -3.73 18.98
CA LYS A 111 8.44 -4.98 19.64
C LYS A 111 7.23 -5.63 20.32
N THR A 112 6.41 -4.80 20.98
CA THR A 112 5.22 -5.22 21.74
C THR A 112 4.04 -5.44 20.80
N GLN A 113 3.57 -6.68 20.64
CA GLN A 113 2.60 -7.07 19.62
C GLN A 113 1.25 -6.36 19.73
N TRP A 114 0.70 -6.16 20.94
CA TRP A 114 -0.60 -5.47 21.07
C TRP A 114 -0.56 -4.01 20.58
N LYS A 115 0.61 -3.35 20.60
CA LYS A 115 0.76 -1.99 20.07
C LYS A 115 0.66 -1.98 18.54
N ASN A 116 1.26 -2.99 17.86
CA ASN A 116 1.05 -3.17 16.41
C ASN A 116 -0.43 -3.29 16.11
N GLU A 117 -1.14 -4.17 16.82
CA GLU A 117 -2.56 -4.42 16.57
C GLU A 117 -3.41 -3.17 16.86
N PHE A 118 -3.17 -2.46 17.95
CA PHE A 118 -3.91 -1.25 18.30
C PHE A 118 -3.79 -0.16 17.23
N ILE A 119 -2.56 0.15 16.81
CA ILE A 119 -2.30 1.15 15.75
C ILE A 119 -2.85 0.66 14.41
N TYR A 120 -2.73 -0.63 14.12
CA TYR A 120 -3.27 -1.25 12.91
C TYR A 120 -4.78 -1.06 12.78
N GLN A 121 -5.54 -1.33 13.84
CA GLN A 121 -7.00 -1.19 13.83
C GLN A 121 -7.44 0.26 13.59
N ILE A 122 -6.77 1.24 14.24
CA ILE A 122 -7.06 2.67 14.05
C ILE A 122 -6.74 3.07 12.61
N ALA A 123 -5.56 2.71 12.12
CA ALA A 123 -5.11 3.04 10.78
C ALA A 123 -6.02 2.44 9.70
N CYS A 124 -6.41 1.19 9.85
CA CYS A 124 -7.36 0.51 8.96
C CYS A 124 -8.73 1.21 8.91
N PHE A 125 -9.25 1.66 10.07
CA PHE A 125 -10.49 2.43 10.12
C PHE A 125 -10.36 3.74 9.33
N PHE A 126 -9.26 4.45 9.48
CA PHE A 126 -9.03 5.74 8.82
C PHE A 126 -9.00 5.62 7.28
N VAL A 127 -8.46 4.54 6.77
CA VAL A 127 -8.38 4.31 5.31
C VAL A 127 -9.48 3.39 4.77
N VAL A 128 -10.46 3.04 5.60
CA VAL A 128 -11.61 2.16 5.27
C VAL A 128 -11.14 0.80 4.72
N ARG A 129 -10.09 0.25 5.29
CA ARG A 129 -9.53 -1.05 4.91
C ARG A 129 -9.76 -2.08 6.02
N ASN A 130 -10.68 -3.03 5.80
CA ASN A 130 -10.95 -4.05 6.81
C ASN A 130 -9.65 -4.78 7.23
N PRO A 131 -9.27 -4.78 8.52
CA PRO A 131 -7.96 -5.24 8.97
C PRO A 131 -7.69 -6.72 8.65
N THR A 132 -8.70 -7.58 8.72
CA THR A 132 -8.53 -8.99 8.38
C THR A 132 -8.34 -9.17 6.87
N VAL A 133 -9.17 -8.54 6.04
CA VAL A 133 -9.04 -8.59 4.58
C VAL A 133 -7.67 -8.14 4.13
N TRP A 134 -7.23 -6.97 4.63
CA TRP A 134 -5.98 -6.36 4.17
C TRP A 134 -4.72 -7.05 4.71
N ARG A 135 -4.78 -7.69 5.87
CA ARG A 135 -3.66 -8.51 6.33
C ARG A 135 -3.40 -9.70 5.39
N TRP A 136 -4.45 -10.38 4.95
CA TRP A 136 -4.32 -11.51 4.03
C TRP A 136 -4.02 -11.07 2.60
N SER A 137 -4.66 -10.00 2.12
CA SER A 137 -4.36 -9.38 0.83
C SER A 137 -2.90 -8.95 0.75
N HIS A 138 -2.42 -8.23 1.76
CA HIS A 138 -1.06 -7.70 1.79
C HIS A 138 0.01 -8.79 1.97
N THR A 139 -0.28 -9.83 2.75
CA THR A 139 0.59 -11.01 2.81
C THR A 139 0.73 -11.64 1.41
N ARG A 140 -0.37 -11.76 0.66
CA ARG A 140 -0.34 -12.29 -0.70
C ARG A 140 0.38 -11.34 -1.66
N HIS A 141 0.20 -10.02 -1.53
CA HIS A 141 0.97 -9.05 -2.31
C HIS A 141 2.49 -9.22 -2.14
N HIS A 142 2.97 -9.44 -0.91
CA HIS A 142 4.40 -9.69 -0.67
C HIS A 142 4.91 -11.03 -1.21
N THR A 143 4.06 -12.03 -1.35
CA THR A 143 4.45 -13.33 -1.94
C THR A 143 4.36 -13.34 -3.46
N ASP A 144 3.44 -12.56 -4.02
CA ASP A 144 3.11 -12.54 -5.44
C ASP A 144 3.19 -11.11 -6.04
N THR A 145 4.11 -10.27 -5.55
CA THR A 145 4.20 -8.83 -5.91
C THR A 145 4.18 -8.60 -7.41
N ILE A 146 3.10 -7.93 -7.89
CA ILE A 146 2.89 -7.59 -9.31
C ILE A 146 2.91 -8.82 -10.24
N ILE A 147 2.54 -9.99 -9.72
CA ILE A 147 2.25 -11.17 -10.55
C ILE A 147 0.79 -11.08 -10.98
N VAL A 148 0.56 -10.92 -12.29
CA VAL A 148 -0.77 -10.71 -12.87
C VAL A 148 -1.67 -11.92 -12.63
N GLY A 149 -2.90 -11.67 -12.16
CA GLY A 149 -3.86 -12.69 -11.77
C GLY A 149 -3.62 -13.31 -10.39
N ARG A 150 -2.58 -12.89 -9.65
CA ARG A 150 -2.28 -13.39 -8.31
C ARG A 150 -2.24 -12.31 -7.24
N ASP A 151 -1.64 -11.16 -7.55
CA ASP A 151 -1.53 -10.04 -6.63
C ASP A 151 -2.87 -9.28 -6.52
N PRO A 152 -3.52 -9.27 -5.34
CA PRO A 152 -4.79 -8.57 -5.13
C PRO A 152 -4.64 -7.05 -5.01
N GLU A 153 -3.40 -6.51 -4.96
CA GLU A 153 -3.13 -5.10 -4.66
C GLU A 153 -2.60 -4.31 -5.87
N ILE A 154 -2.74 -4.82 -7.10
CA ILE A 154 -2.38 -4.08 -8.31
C ILE A 154 -3.32 -2.88 -8.47
N ILE A 155 -2.80 -1.68 -8.18
CA ILE A 155 -3.58 -0.43 -8.16
C ILE A 155 -4.02 -0.01 -9.57
N THR A 156 -3.15 -0.20 -10.57
CA THR A 156 -3.39 0.25 -11.94
C THR A 156 -3.12 -0.88 -12.91
N PRO A 157 -4.16 -1.63 -13.31
CA PRO A 157 -4.07 -2.58 -14.41
C PRO A 157 -3.69 -1.89 -15.73
N ARG A 158 -3.19 -2.64 -16.70
CA ARG A 158 -2.85 -2.15 -18.05
C ARG A 158 -3.90 -2.56 -19.07
N PRO A 159 -4.40 -1.65 -19.89
CA PRO A 159 -4.08 -0.20 -19.95
C PRO A 159 -4.62 0.57 -18.74
N PRO A 160 -3.91 1.62 -18.27
CA PRO A 160 -4.32 2.37 -17.07
C PRO A 160 -5.55 3.25 -17.31
N GLU A 161 -6.48 3.26 -16.35
CA GLU A 161 -7.65 4.12 -16.34
C GLU A 161 -7.31 5.51 -15.76
N ILE A 162 -6.68 6.39 -16.56
CA ILE A 162 -6.15 7.68 -16.08
C ILE A 162 -7.23 8.54 -15.38
N ALA A 163 -8.44 8.61 -15.95
CA ALA A 163 -9.53 9.36 -15.32
C ALA A 163 -9.85 8.87 -13.91
N LYS A 164 -9.87 7.56 -13.68
CA LYS A 164 -10.09 6.94 -12.37
C LYS A 164 -8.94 7.27 -11.41
N VAL A 165 -7.69 7.23 -11.90
CA VAL A 165 -6.52 7.62 -11.10
C VAL A 165 -6.63 9.08 -10.66
N LEU A 166 -6.97 10.01 -11.57
CA LEU A 166 -7.13 11.42 -11.25
C LEU A 166 -8.28 11.67 -10.25
N LEU A 167 -9.44 11.04 -10.43
CA LEU A 167 -10.55 11.13 -9.48
C LEU A 167 -10.17 10.60 -8.09
N ASN A 168 -9.30 9.62 -8.02
CA ASN A 168 -8.85 9.02 -6.77
C ASN A 168 -7.85 9.89 -5.98
N PHE A 169 -7.29 10.95 -6.54
CA PHE A 169 -6.62 11.96 -5.72
C PHE A 169 -7.56 12.62 -4.70
N LEU A 170 -8.86 12.64 -4.99
CA LEU A 170 -9.91 13.06 -4.05
C LEU A 170 -10.68 11.86 -3.47
N GLY A 171 -10.22 10.64 -3.66
CA GLY A 171 -10.87 9.42 -3.17
C GLY A 171 -12.27 9.16 -3.75
N ILE A 172 -12.66 9.83 -4.85
CA ILE A 172 -14.04 9.84 -5.38
C ILE A 172 -14.50 8.47 -5.86
N VAL A 173 -13.59 7.62 -6.30
CA VAL A 173 -13.94 6.25 -6.74
C VAL A 173 -13.61 5.24 -5.65
N MET A 174 -12.38 5.25 -5.14
CA MET A 174 -11.89 4.22 -4.23
C MET A 174 -12.60 4.21 -2.87
N ILE A 175 -12.92 5.39 -2.30
CA ILE A 175 -13.51 5.44 -0.96
C ILE A 175 -15.00 5.01 -0.97
N PRO A 176 -15.86 5.48 -1.90
CA PRO A 176 -17.21 4.91 -2.03
C PRO A 176 -17.22 3.40 -2.30
N GLN A 177 -16.27 2.87 -3.09
CA GLN A 177 -16.11 1.42 -3.28
C GLN A 177 -15.72 0.72 -1.97
N ALA A 178 -14.83 1.31 -1.16
CA ALA A 178 -14.45 0.76 0.14
C ALA A 178 -15.64 0.77 1.12
N TRP A 179 -16.44 1.84 1.17
CA TRP A 179 -17.67 1.88 1.97
C TRP A 179 -18.69 0.84 1.51
N TRP A 180 -18.87 0.68 0.21
CA TRP A 180 -19.77 -0.36 -0.32
C TRP A 180 -19.28 -1.77 0.07
N THR A 181 -17.98 -2.03 -0.03
CA THR A 181 -17.37 -3.29 0.40
C THR A 181 -17.58 -3.51 1.90
N MET A 182 -17.37 -2.48 2.72
CA MET A 182 -17.65 -2.53 4.16
C MET A 182 -19.12 -2.90 4.45
N LEU A 183 -20.08 -2.30 3.76
CA LEU A 183 -21.51 -2.63 3.92
C LEU A 183 -21.79 -4.08 3.52
N ARG A 184 -21.20 -4.57 2.42
CA ARG A 184 -21.34 -6.00 2.04
C ARG A 184 -20.80 -6.92 3.14
N HIS A 185 -19.62 -6.60 3.70
CA HIS A 185 -19.05 -7.35 4.81
C HIS A 185 -19.96 -7.30 6.06
N ALA A 186 -20.56 -6.16 6.37
CA ALA A 186 -21.52 -6.05 7.48
C ALA A 186 -22.73 -6.97 7.30
N TRP A 187 -23.17 -7.23 6.05
CA TRP A 187 -24.19 -8.21 5.69
C TRP A 187 -23.67 -9.66 5.62
N GLY A 188 -22.42 -9.92 5.99
CA GLY A 188 -21.83 -11.25 5.97
C GLY A 188 -21.47 -11.76 4.58
N LYS A 189 -21.16 -10.87 3.61
CA LYS A 189 -20.87 -11.24 2.22
C LYS A 189 -19.44 -10.85 1.83
N LEU A 190 -18.63 -11.84 1.46
CA LEU A 190 -17.36 -11.66 0.77
C LEU A 190 -17.55 -11.78 -0.75
N ASN A 191 -16.67 -11.19 -1.54
CA ASN A 191 -16.59 -11.47 -2.97
C ASN A 191 -15.71 -12.71 -3.25
N GLU A 192 -15.72 -13.21 -4.47
CA GLU A 192 -14.95 -14.41 -4.83
C GLU A 192 -13.43 -14.21 -4.72
N ALA A 193 -12.95 -13.01 -5.01
CA ALA A 193 -11.54 -12.68 -4.83
C ALA A 193 -11.14 -12.74 -3.35
N GLU A 194 -11.93 -12.15 -2.45
CA GLU A 194 -11.68 -12.18 -1.01
C GLU A 194 -11.70 -13.61 -0.44
N LYS A 195 -12.63 -14.45 -0.89
CA LYS A 195 -12.68 -15.87 -0.51
C LYS A 195 -11.43 -16.67 -0.95
N ASN A 196 -10.74 -16.21 -1.99
CA ASN A 196 -9.54 -16.88 -2.50
C ASN A 196 -8.33 -16.75 -1.54
N PHE A 197 -8.27 -15.67 -0.74
CA PHE A 197 -7.14 -15.44 0.15
C PHE A 197 -7.48 -15.33 1.65
N ILE A 198 -8.77 -15.17 2.02
CA ILE A 198 -9.17 -15.10 3.43
C ILE A 198 -9.56 -16.49 3.92
N PRO A 199 -8.86 -17.07 4.92
CA PRO A 199 -9.24 -18.36 5.51
C PRO A 199 -10.64 -18.31 6.14
N ASP A 200 -11.39 -19.41 6.05
CA ASP A 200 -12.77 -19.48 6.54
C ASP A 200 -12.91 -19.11 8.02
N GLN A 201 -11.95 -19.51 8.86
CA GLN A 201 -11.93 -19.19 10.29
C GLN A 201 -11.73 -17.71 10.59
N GLU A 202 -11.26 -16.90 9.61
CA GLU A 202 -11.03 -15.48 9.77
C GLU A 202 -12.24 -14.63 9.30
N GLN A 203 -13.15 -15.20 8.54
CA GLN A 203 -14.28 -14.47 7.94
C GLN A 203 -15.20 -13.82 8.96
N SER A 204 -15.43 -14.45 10.11
CA SER A 204 -16.25 -13.89 11.19
C SER A 204 -15.69 -12.57 11.72
N LYS A 205 -14.36 -12.40 11.76
CA LYS A 205 -13.69 -11.16 12.16
C LYS A 205 -13.94 -10.04 11.15
N VAL A 206 -13.93 -10.36 9.84
CA VAL A 206 -14.26 -9.40 8.77
C VAL A 206 -15.66 -8.81 9.00
N PHE A 207 -16.64 -9.68 9.25
CA PHE A 207 -18.03 -9.27 9.41
C PHE A 207 -18.24 -8.46 10.69
N LEU A 208 -17.63 -8.86 11.80
CA LEU A 208 -17.71 -8.14 13.07
C LEU A 208 -17.17 -6.70 12.95
N VAL A 209 -15.97 -6.55 12.43
CA VAL A 209 -15.34 -5.24 12.25
C VAL A 209 -16.18 -4.35 11.34
N ALA A 210 -16.67 -4.89 10.22
CA ALA A 210 -17.50 -4.15 9.29
C ALA A 210 -18.81 -3.67 9.92
N ARG A 211 -19.45 -4.47 10.78
CA ARG A 211 -20.65 -4.07 11.53
C ARG A 211 -20.37 -2.95 12.51
N ILE A 212 -19.25 -3.03 13.25
CA ILE A 212 -18.83 -1.97 14.18
C ILE A 212 -18.60 -0.67 13.41
N TRP A 213 -17.87 -0.71 12.30
CA TRP A 213 -17.60 0.48 11.49
C TRP A 213 -18.86 1.06 10.85
N THR A 214 -19.75 0.20 10.35
CA THR A 214 -21.06 0.64 9.83
C THR A 214 -21.86 1.38 10.90
N LEU A 215 -21.85 0.88 12.15
CA LEU A 215 -22.50 1.56 13.27
C LEU A 215 -21.85 2.93 13.56
N ILE A 216 -20.52 3.02 13.57
CA ILE A 216 -19.81 4.29 13.77
C ILE A 216 -20.19 5.29 12.68
N TYR A 217 -20.19 4.89 11.40
CA TYR A 217 -20.61 5.77 10.29
C TYR A 217 -22.08 6.18 10.40
N ALA A 218 -22.97 5.26 10.75
CA ALA A 218 -24.39 5.57 10.95
C ALA A 218 -24.59 6.58 12.09
N LEU A 219 -23.89 6.42 13.21
CA LEU A 219 -23.94 7.37 14.33
C LEU A 219 -23.35 8.73 13.94
N THR A 220 -22.29 8.75 13.13
CA THR A 220 -21.69 9.99 12.61
C THR A 220 -22.66 10.74 11.70
N ILE A 221 -23.36 10.02 10.81
CA ILE A 221 -24.40 10.59 9.95
C ILE A 221 -25.56 11.13 10.80
N ALA A 222 -26.04 10.37 11.78
CA ALA A 222 -27.09 10.80 12.69
C ALA A 222 -26.69 12.06 13.47
N ALA A 223 -25.43 12.13 13.94
CA ALA A 223 -24.89 13.33 14.60
C ALA A 223 -24.87 14.54 13.66
N ALA A 224 -24.50 14.34 12.39
CA ALA A 224 -24.52 15.44 11.39
C ALA A 224 -25.93 16.00 11.16
N PHE A 225 -26.93 15.13 11.06
CA PHE A 225 -28.33 15.53 10.97
C PHE A 225 -28.82 16.24 12.25
N TYR A 226 -28.54 15.67 13.43
CA TYR A 226 -28.92 16.26 14.71
C TYR A 226 -28.32 17.65 14.91
N MET A 227 -27.02 17.79 14.62
CA MET A 227 -26.29 19.06 14.73
C MET A 227 -26.58 20.03 13.57
N ARG A 228 -27.29 19.60 12.53
CA ARG A 228 -27.46 20.33 11.26
C ARG A 228 -26.14 20.87 10.72
N SER A 229 -25.11 20.06 10.79
CA SER A 229 -23.72 20.43 10.44
C SER A 229 -22.98 19.29 9.78
N PHE A 230 -22.16 19.60 8.77
CA PHE A 230 -21.25 18.63 8.16
C PHE A 230 -20.01 18.32 9.03
N LEU A 231 -19.80 19.04 10.15
CA LEU A 231 -18.62 18.88 10.99
C LEU A 231 -18.35 17.42 11.42
N PRO A 232 -19.34 16.65 11.90
CA PRO A 232 -19.11 15.22 12.23
C PRO A 232 -18.56 14.42 11.06
N LEU A 233 -19.06 14.65 9.83
CA LEU A 233 -18.58 13.98 8.64
C LEU A 233 -17.18 14.44 8.23
N MET A 234 -16.84 15.72 8.46
CA MET A 234 -15.50 16.25 8.22
C MET A 234 -14.45 15.66 9.16
N LEU A 235 -14.86 15.15 10.33
CA LEU A 235 -13.99 14.50 11.29
C LEU A 235 -13.94 12.97 11.11
N ILE A 236 -15.05 12.34 10.63
CA ILE A 236 -15.14 10.89 10.43
C ILE A 236 -15.79 10.61 9.07
N GLY A 237 -15.13 9.84 8.24
CA GLY A 237 -15.59 9.42 6.91
C GLY A 237 -14.99 10.25 5.79
N LEU A 238 -15.36 11.53 5.66
CA LEU A 238 -14.82 12.39 4.60
C LEU A 238 -13.29 12.57 4.64
N PRO A 239 -12.59 12.51 5.77
CA PRO A 239 -11.13 12.59 5.78
C PRO A 239 -10.45 11.51 4.93
N SER A 240 -11.03 10.33 4.83
CA SER A 240 -10.55 9.27 3.94
C SER A 240 -10.59 9.71 2.46
N MET A 241 -11.51 10.60 2.08
CA MET A 241 -11.60 11.15 0.72
C MET A 241 -10.64 12.32 0.53
N TYR A 242 -10.84 13.43 1.24
CA TYR A 242 -10.04 14.64 1.02
C TYR A 242 -8.57 14.50 1.47
N GLY A 243 -8.22 13.47 2.24
CA GLY A 243 -6.85 13.11 2.62
C GLY A 243 -6.16 12.12 1.66
N SER A 244 -6.87 11.54 0.69
CA SER A 244 -6.32 10.50 -0.20
C SER A 244 -5.23 10.99 -1.14
N TRP A 245 -5.20 12.28 -1.44
CA TRP A 245 -4.26 12.82 -2.44
C TRP A 245 -2.79 12.50 -2.14
N HIS A 246 -2.37 12.65 -0.88
CA HIS A 246 -0.98 12.37 -0.51
C HIS A 246 -0.70 10.86 -0.46
N MET A 247 -1.67 10.06 0.00
CA MET A 247 -1.59 8.60 -0.07
C MET A 247 -1.40 8.13 -1.51
N LEU A 248 -2.24 8.60 -2.44
CA LEU A 248 -2.13 8.21 -3.83
C LEU A 248 -0.81 8.70 -4.46
N LEU A 249 -0.37 9.92 -4.10
CA LEU A 249 0.91 10.46 -4.55
C LEU A 249 2.08 9.54 -4.16
N THR A 250 2.05 8.95 -2.98
CA THR A 250 3.10 8.01 -2.54
C THR A 250 2.90 6.61 -3.12
N ALA A 251 1.68 6.08 -3.12
CA ALA A 251 1.39 4.73 -3.61
C ALA A 251 1.72 4.53 -5.10
N LEU A 252 1.46 5.53 -5.94
CA LEU A 252 1.80 5.45 -7.37
C LEU A 252 3.31 5.37 -7.62
N THR A 253 4.17 5.78 -6.67
CA THR A 253 5.61 5.65 -6.85
C THR A 253 6.11 4.22 -6.67
N GLN A 254 5.35 3.34 -6.05
CA GLN A 254 5.82 2.01 -5.65
C GLN A 254 6.13 1.09 -6.83
N HIS A 255 5.14 0.78 -7.67
CA HIS A 255 5.26 -0.25 -8.70
C HIS A 255 4.90 0.22 -10.11
N ILE A 256 4.27 1.40 -10.23
CA ILE A 256 3.61 1.82 -11.46
C ILE A 256 4.56 1.97 -12.63
N GLY A 257 4.18 1.40 -13.79
CA GLY A 257 4.95 1.49 -15.03
C GLY A 257 6.18 0.58 -15.09
N LEU A 258 6.48 -0.18 -14.03
CA LEU A 258 7.59 -1.13 -13.98
C LEU A 258 7.18 -2.51 -14.51
N ALA A 259 8.11 -3.48 -14.51
CA ALA A 259 7.85 -4.83 -14.99
C ALA A 259 6.79 -5.55 -14.15
N GLU A 260 5.98 -6.38 -14.78
CA GLU A 260 5.08 -7.35 -14.17
C GLU A 260 5.65 -8.76 -14.38
N ASP A 261 5.18 -9.73 -13.60
CA ASP A 261 5.55 -11.14 -13.73
C ASP A 261 7.07 -11.39 -13.66
N VAL A 262 7.75 -10.70 -12.73
CA VAL A 262 9.18 -10.87 -12.43
C VAL A 262 9.38 -11.26 -10.98
N LEU A 263 10.46 -11.98 -10.69
CA LEU A 263 10.80 -12.49 -9.35
C LEU A 263 11.93 -11.70 -8.69
N ASP A 264 11.99 -10.41 -8.99
CA ASP A 264 13.04 -9.51 -8.51
C ASP A 264 12.47 -8.12 -8.23
N HIS A 265 12.39 -7.76 -6.95
CA HIS A 265 11.85 -6.47 -6.52
C HIS A 265 12.64 -5.26 -7.03
N ARG A 266 13.88 -5.45 -7.46
CA ARG A 266 14.69 -4.39 -8.08
C ARG A 266 14.13 -3.95 -9.44
N LEU A 267 13.32 -4.79 -10.08
CA LEU A 267 12.75 -4.57 -11.41
C LEU A 267 11.31 -4.08 -11.38
N ASN A 268 10.54 -4.41 -10.34
CA ASN A 268 9.11 -4.09 -10.24
C ASN A 268 8.76 -3.10 -9.12
N THR A 269 9.78 -2.58 -8.40
CA THR A 269 9.57 -1.70 -7.25
C THR A 269 10.55 -0.52 -7.30
N ARG A 270 10.17 0.64 -6.71
CA ARG A 270 11.03 1.84 -6.62
C ARG A 270 11.40 2.17 -5.20
N THR A 271 12.62 2.71 -5.05
CA THR A 271 13.04 3.46 -3.86
C THR A 271 13.31 4.90 -4.26
N PHE A 272 12.91 5.87 -3.44
CA PHE A 272 13.17 7.28 -3.67
C PHE A 272 13.43 8.04 -2.37
N TYR A 273 14.17 9.15 -2.46
CA TYR A 273 14.35 10.05 -1.34
C TYR A 273 13.23 11.07 -1.28
N CYS A 274 12.74 11.37 -0.09
CA CYS A 274 11.72 12.40 0.12
C CYS A 274 12.08 13.31 1.31
N ASN A 275 11.38 14.43 1.41
CA ASN A 275 11.56 15.38 2.50
C ASN A 275 11.16 14.76 3.86
N PRO A 276 11.62 15.33 5.00
CA PRO A 276 11.35 14.78 6.33
C PRO A 276 9.86 14.64 6.68
N PHE A 277 9.02 15.57 6.22
CA PHE A 277 7.57 15.50 6.43
C PHE A 277 6.95 14.30 5.72
N SER A 278 7.22 14.16 4.41
CA SER A 278 6.72 13.02 3.63
C SER A 278 7.29 11.70 4.16
N LYS A 279 8.56 11.69 4.59
CA LYS A 279 9.18 10.52 5.22
C LYS A 279 8.47 10.11 6.52
N PHE A 280 8.09 11.08 7.35
CA PHE A 280 7.31 10.83 8.57
C PHE A 280 5.89 10.33 8.25
N VAL A 281 5.18 11.00 7.32
CA VAL A 281 3.83 10.60 6.91
C VAL A 281 3.85 9.20 6.30
N TYR A 282 4.85 8.88 5.49
CA TYR A 282 4.97 7.62 4.76
C TYR A 282 5.74 6.52 5.52
N TRP A 283 6.21 6.79 6.73
CA TRP A 283 6.92 5.84 7.59
C TRP A 283 8.06 5.09 6.89
N ASN A 284 8.93 5.80 6.19
CA ASN A 284 10.04 5.24 5.42
C ASN A 284 9.64 4.24 4.31
N MET A 285 8.34 4.10 3.96
CA MET A 285 7.89 3.25 2.86
C MET A 285 8.36 3.74 1.47
N ASN A 286 9.04 4.88 1.41
CA ASN A 286 9.81 5.33 0.26
C ASN A 286 11.00 4.42 -0.06
N TYR A 287 11.47 3.59 0.89
CA TYR A 287 12.43 2.51 0.70
C TYR A 287 11.69 1.20 0.35
N HIS A 288 10.96 1.21 -0.76
CA HIS A 288 10.00 0.15 -1.04
C HIS A 288 10.62 -1.13 -1.62
N ILE A 289 11.77 -1.01 -2.34
CA ILE A 289 12.57 -2.18 -2.76
C ILE A 289 13.05 -2.95 -1.52
N GLU A 290 13.61 -2.23 -0.56
CA GLU A 290 14.12 -2.74 0.71
C GLU A 290 13.03 -3.44 1.50
N HIS A 291 11.86 -2.80 1.58
CA HIS A 291 10.69 -3.32 2.27
C HIS A 291 10.18 -4.63 1.64
N HIS A 292 10.00 -4.67 0.33
CA HIS A 292 9.56 -5.89 -0.35
C HIS A 292 10.58 -7.01 -0.27
N MET A 293 11.87 -6.70 -0.39
CA MET A 293 12.93 -7.71 -0.33
C MET A 293 13.07 -8.30 1.09
N PHE A 294 12.87 -7.47 2.13
CA PHE A 294 13.04 -7.84 3.54
C PHE A 294 11.91 -7.29 4.43
N PRO A 295 10.65 -7.75 4.27
CA PRO A 295 9.48 -7.15 4.95
C PRO A 295 9.47 -7.32 6.47
N MET A 296 10.39 -8.13 7.02
CA MET A 296 10.53 -8.29 8.47
C MET A 296 11.46 -7.25 9.11
N VAL A 297 12.11 -6.41 8.33
CA VAL A 297 12.91 -5.28 8.83
C VAL A 297 11.96 -4.12 9.15
N PRO A 298 11.95 -3.61 10.38
CA PRO A 298 11.00 -2.56 10.77
C PRO A 298 11.30 -1.24 10.05
N TYR A 299 10.26 -0.42 9.80
CA TYR A 299 10.33 0.81 9.02
C TYR A 299 11.47 1.76 9.43
N HIS A 300 11.77 1.84 10.73
CA HIS A 300 12.82 2.72 11.24
C HIS A 300 14.25 2.21 10.94
N LYS A 301 14.38 0.95 10.51
CA LYS A 301 15.63 0.34 10.05
C LYS A 301 15.77 0.28 8.51
N LEU A 302 14.73 0.63 7.75
CA LEU A 302 14.81 0.62 6.28
C LEU A 302 15.90 1.55 5.71
N PRO A 303 16.17 2.76 6.28
CA PRO A 303 17.30 3.56 5.82
C PRO A 303 18.66 2.88 6.02
N GLU A 304 18.81 2.12 7.10
CA GLU A 304 20.04 1.36 7.39
C GLU A 304 20.18 0.15 6.47
N LEU A 305 19.07 -0.55 6.22
CA LEU A 305 18.99 -1.63 5.22
C LEU A 305 19.34 -1.12 3.82
N HIS A 306 18.86 0.07 3.44
CA HIS A 306 19.17 0.69 2.15
C HIS A 306 20.69 0.82 1.94
N GLU A 307 21.43 1.29 2.95
CA GLU A 307 22.88 1.42 2.84
C GLU A 307 23.59 0.07 2.63
N GLU A 308 23.04 -1.02 3.18
CA GLU A 308 23.60 -2.37 2.97
C GLU A 308 23.41 -2.88 1.54
N ILE A 309 22.24 -2.63 0.93
CA ILE A 309 21.89 -3.24 -0.37
C ILE A 309 21.96 -2.29 -1.56
N ARG A 310 22.19 -0.98 -1.37
CA ARG A 310 22.14 0.04 -2.44
C ARG A 310 23.07 -0.23 -3.62
N LYS A 311 24.19 -0.93 -3.42
CA LYS A 311 25.14 -1.28 -4.50
C LYS A 311 24.59 -2.36 -5.43
N ASP A 312 23.60 -3.10 -4.97
CA ASP A 312 22.92 -4.19 -5.69
C ASP A 312 21.56 -3.75 -6.28
N CYS A 313 21.10 -2.56 -5.91
CA CYS A 313 19.80 -2.01 -6.32
C CYS A 313 19.97 -0.87 -7.33
N PRO A 314 18.94 -0.61 -8.18
CA PRO A 314 18.92 0.59 -9.00
C PRO A 314 19.07 1.85 -8.15
N PRO A 315 19.69 2.92 -8.66
CA PRO A 315 19.80 4.17 -7.93
C PRO A 315 18.43 4.70 -7.50
N PRO A 316 18.28 5.17 -6.24
CA PRO A 316 17.02 5.76 -5.79
C PRO A 316 16.72 7.05 -6.53
N TYR A 317 15.44 7.35 -6.73
CA TYR A 317 15.02 8.62 -7.32
C TYR A 317 15.20 9.77 -6.32
N ASN A 318 15.61 10.92 -6.81
CA ASN A 318 15.77 12.11 -5.99
C ASN A 318 14.45 12.90 -5.94
N GLY A 319 13.52 12.44 -5.13
CA GLY A 319 12.24 13.07 -4.87
C GLY A 319 11.08 12.59 -5.75
N PHE A 320 9.87 13.01 -5.38
CA PHE A 320 8.63 12.69 -6.11
C PHE A 320 8.70 13.08 -7.58
N TRP A 321 9.23 14.27 -7.88
CA TRP A 321 9.27 14.76 -9.25
C TRP A 321 10.12 13.85 -10.16
N ALA A 322 11.21 13.31 -9.66
CA ALA A 322 12.03 12.37 -10.43
C ALA A 322 11.27 11.07 -10.73
N CYS A 323 10.49 10.55 -9.76
CA CYS A 323 9.62 9.39 -9.99
C CYS A 323 8.55 9.70 -11.05
N TYR A 324 7.86 10.83 -10.94
CA TYR A 324 6.77 11.19 -11.84
C TYR A 324 7.21 11.53 -13.25
N ARG A 325 8.45 11.99 -13.46
CA ARG A 325 9.06 12.13 -14.79
C ARG A 325 9.17 10.79 -15.53
N GLU A 326 9.23 9.69 -14.82
CA GLU A 326 9.22 8.33 -15.40
C GLU A 326 7.79 7.77 -15.46
N ILE A 327 7.01 7.93 -14.39
CA ILE A 327 5.66 7.35 -14.27
C ILE A 327 4.71 7.91 -15.32
N ILE A 328 4.68 9.25 -15.50
CA ILE A 328 3.71 9.90 -16.41
C ILE A 328 3.91 9.45 -17.87
N PRO A 329 5.12 9.49 -18.46
CA PRO A 329 5.35 8.94 -19.80
C PRO A 329 5.03 7.45 -19.92
N ALA A 330 5.36 6.65 -18.88
CA ALA A 330 5.06 5.23 -18.86
C ALA A 330 3.54 4.99 -18.91
N PHE A 331 2.75 5.70 -18.11
CA PHE A 331 1.29 5.64 -18.13
C PHE A 331 0.69 5.98 -19.51
N ILE A 332 1.17 7.08 -20.10
CA ILE A 332 0.68 7.52 -21.43
C ILE A 332 1.00 6.45 -22.48
N ARG A 333 2.18 5.84 -22.41
CA ARG A 333 2.59 4.80 -23.33
C ARG A 333 1.78 3.52 -23.14
N GLN A 334 1.56 3.11 -21.88
CA GLN A 334 0.77 1.91 -21.53
C GLN A 334 -0.71 1.98 -21.96
N MET A 335 -1.25 3.17 -22.22
CA MET A 335 -2.59 3.31 -22.82
C MET A 335 -2.66 2.77 -24.25
N LYS A 336 -1.55 2.84 -25.00
CA LYS A 336 -1.45 2.41 -26.41
C LYS A 336 -0.75 1.07 -26.54
N ASP A 337 0.17 0.78 -25.65
CA ASP A 337 0.99 -0.43 -25.62
C ASP A 337 1.00 -0.99 -24.18
N PRO A 338 0.00 -1.79 -23.80
CA PRO A 338 -0.11 -2.36 -22.45
C PRO A 338 1.08 -3.24 -22.05
N GLU A 339 1.85 -3.76 -23.03
CA GLU A 339 3.07 -4.54 -22.75
C GLU A 339 4.27 -3.67 -22.39
N TYR A 340 4.19 -2.36 -22.65
CA TYR A 340 5.28 -1.46 -22.29
C TYR A 340 5.52 -1.41 -20.78
N PHE A 341 6.78 -1.45 -20.38
CA PHE A 341 7.22 -1.14 -19.01
C PHE A 341 8.59 -0.43 -19.06
N VAL A 342 8.89 0.28 -18.00
CA VAL A 342 10.21 0.89 -17.81
C VAL A 342 11.20 -0.21 -17.44
N CYS A 343 12.15 -0.46 -18.32
CA CYS A 343 13.25 -1.40 -18.07
C CYS A 343 14.23 -0.79 -17.06
N ARG A 344 14.33 -1.40 -15.87
CA ARG A 344 15.26 -0.95 -14.83
C ARG A 344 16.65 -1.47 -15.12
N GLU A 345 17.64 -0.57 -15.13
CA GLU A 345 19.04 -0.95 -15.24
C GLU A 345 19.60 -1.23 -13.84
N LEU A 346 20.15 -2.42 -13.67
CA LEU A 346 20.87 -2.77 -12.46
C LEU A 346 22.31 -2.24 -12.51
N PRO A 347 22.90 -1.84 -11.38
CA PRO A 347 24.31 -1.44 -11.33
C PRO A 347 25.22 -2.54 -11.90
N PRO A 348 26.40 -2.19 -12.48
CA PRO A 348 27.32 -3.20 -13.02
C PRO A 348 27.82 -4.23 -12.00
N ALA A 349 27.87 -3.84 -10.73
CA ALA A 349 28.24 -4.71 -9.62
C ALA A 349 27.08 -5.55 -9.07
N ALA A 350 25.84 -5.30 -9.54
CA ALA A 350 24.67 -6.02 -9.06
C ALA A 350 24.68 -7.47 -9.53
N ARG A 351 24.15 -8.34 -8.70
CA ARG A 351 23.95 -9.74 -9.09
C ARG A 351 22.87 -9.83 -10.17
N PRO A 352 23.03 -10.77 -11.12
CA PRO A 352 22.02 -10.96 -12.16
C PRO A 352 20.69 -11.40 -11.55
N THR A 353 19.60 -10.99 -12.19
CA THR A 353 18.25 -11.47 -11.88
C THR A 353 18.16 -12.97 -12.14
N PRO A 354 17.61 -13.77 -11.23
CA PRO A 354 17.41 -15.19 -11.48
C PRO A 354 16.49 -15.40 -12.69
N PRO A 355 16.73 -16.42 -13.50
CA PRO A 355 15.83 -16.77 -14.60
C PRO A 355 14.46 -17.16 -14.05
N LEU A 356 13.41 -16.88 -14.84
CA LEU A 356 12.07 -17.42 -14.53
C LEU A 356 12.11 -18.95 -14.55
N PRO A 357 11.27 -19.61 -13.75
CA PRO A 357 11.13 -21.06 -13.83
C PRO A 357 10.84 -21.49 -15.28
N THR A 358 11.63 -22.40 -15.78
CA THR A 358 11.33 -23.06 -17.07
C THR A 358 10.32 -24.16 -16.79
N VAL A 359 9.18 -24.14 -17.49
CA VAL A 359 8.26 -25.29 -17.47
C VAL A 359 9.06 -26.48 -17.96
N ALA A 360 9.34 -27.43 -17.08
CA ALA A 360 9.81 -28.74 -17.51
C ALA A 360 8.69 -29.30 -18.41
N THR A 361 8.95 -29.40 -19.70
CA THR A 361 8.09 -30.14 -20.63
C THR A 361 8.01 -31.56 -20.08
N ILE A 362 6.88 -31.88 -19.43
CA ILE A 362 6.51 -33.24 -19.03
C ILE A 362 6.12 -33.99 -20.29
#